data_53f6604e131663c29f4fe551319cb194
#
_entry.id   53f6604e131663c29f4fe551319cb194
#
_cell.length_a   1.000
_cell.length_b   1.000
_cell.length_c   1.000
_cell.angle_alpha   90.00
_cell.angle_beta   90.00
_cell.angle_gamma   90.00
#
_symmetry.space_group_name_H-M   'P 1'
#
loop_
_entity.id
_entity.type
_entity.pdbx_description
1 polymer ?
#
loop_
_entity_poly.entity_id
_entity_poly.type
_entity_poly.pdbx_seq_one_letter_code
_entity_poly.pdbx_strand_id
1 'polypeptide(L)'
;AGCAASRGAAGMIEVEIRHAHLFCGLGGGAKGFNRGTARAGNLSARFRCLGGIDRDPAALRDFERLAGVPGTCIDLFSREQYTAFHGYEPPPDWVEAHPGMVHAAFGFERPHIVFLSAPCKGFSGLLAERTSRTAKYQALNGLTLRGVWLALEAYKDDPVELFIFENVPRIMTR
;
A
#
# COMPACT_ATOMS: atom_id res chain seq x y z
N ALA A 1 -16.62 13.78 -2.12
CA ALA A 1 -17.75 12.91 -1.72
C ALA A 1 -17.64 12.65 -0.22
N GLY A 2 -18.61 13.15 0.56
CA GLY A 2 -18.58 13.12 2.02
C GLY A 2 -18.65 11.71 2.58
N CYS A 3 -18.04 11.52 3.73
CA CYS A 3 -18.13 10.32 4.55
C CYS A 3 -19.60 10.08 4.92
N ALA A 4 -20.16 8.92 4.55
CA ALA A 4 -21.52 8.57 4.92
C ALA A 4 -21.57 8.28 6.43
N ALA A 5 -22.21 9.15 7.19
CA ALA A 5 -22.42 8.98 8.62
C ALA A 5 -23.85 8.50 8.89
N SER A 6 -24.02 7.40 9.62
CA SER A 6 -25.30 6.93 10.13
C SER A 6 -25.39 7.14 11.64
N ARG A 7 -26.58 7.48 12.16
CA ARG A 7 -26.81 7.62 13.61
C ARG A 7 -27.27 6.28 14.18
N GLY A 8 -26.44 5.66 15.00
CA GLY A 8 -26.83 4.51 15.82
C GLY A 8 -27.52 4.89 17.12
N ALA A 9 -28.00 3.90 17.89
CA ALA A 9 -28.62 4.10 19.18
C ALA A 9 -27.70 4.87 20.15
N ALA A 10 -28.23 5.84 20.86
CA ALA A 10 -27.56 6.70 21.85
C ALA A 10 -26.64 7.81 21.28
N GLY A 11 -26.91 8.39 20.10
CA GLY A 11 -26.22 9.59 19.63
C GLY A 11 -24.80 9.37 19.10
N MET A 12 -24.35 8.12 18.95
CA MET A 12 -23.09 7.78 18.29
C MET A 12 -23.20 7.95 16.76
N ILE A 13 -22.21 8.55 16.16
CA ILE A 13 -22.09 8.72 14.72
C ILE A 13 -21.11 7.67 14.22
N GLU A 14 -21.59 6.74 13.39
CA GLU A 14 -20.71 5.78 12.73
C GLU A 14 -20.07 6.38 11.48
N VAL A 15 -18.75 6.18 11.36
CA VAL A 15 -17.93 6.65 10.24
C VAL A 15 -17.23 5.45 9.62
N GLU A 16 -17.30 5.34 8.29
CA GLU A 16 -16.50 4.35 7.55
C GLU A 16 -15.17 4.96 7.14
N ILE A 17 -14.07 4.31 7.51
CA ILE A 17 -12.72 4.65 7.08
C ILE A 17 -12.25 3.59 6.08
N ARG A 18 -12.08 4.00 4.82
CA ARG A 18 -11.58 3.14 3.74
C ARG A 18 -10.06 3.11 3.76
N HIS A 19 -9.50 1.91 3.62
CA HIS A 19 -8.06 1.75 3.52
C HIS A 19 -7.67 0.86 2.35
N ALA A 20 -6.47 1.08 1.81
CA ALA A 20 -5.89 0.33 0.71
C ALA A 20 -4.42 0.02 1.01
N HIS A 21 -3.87 -1.03 0.40
CA HIS A 21 -2.56 -1.54 0.74
C HIS A 21 -1.66 -1.64 -0.49
N LEU A 22 -0.48 -1.01 -0.44
CA LEU A 22 0.59 -1.21 -1.41
C LEU A 22 1.68 -2.10 -0.79
N PHE A 23 2.19 -3.05 -1.56
CA PHE A 23 3.08 -4.10 -1.09
C PHE A 23 2.40 -4.92 0.02
N CYS A 24 1.18 -5.34 -0.25
CA CYS A 24 0.25 -5.84 0.78
C CYS A 24 0.64 -7.21 1.36
N GLY A 25 1.55 -7.94 0.70
CA GLY A 25 1.97 -9.28 1.11
C GLY A 25 0.78 -10.20 1.39
N LEU A 26 0.82 -10.92 2.51
CA LEU A 26 -0.22 -11.86 2.94
C LEU A 26 -1.49 -11.17 3.47
N GLY A 27 -1.52 -9.84 3.64
CA GLY A 27 -2.69 -9.12 4.12
C GLY A 27 -2.82 -8.98 5.63
N GLY A 28 -1.74 -9.15 6.39
CA GLY A 28 -1.76 -8.99 7.85
C GLY A 28 -2.21 -7.60 8.29
N GLY A 29 -1.71 -6.55 7.62
CA GLY A 29 -2.13 -5.17 7.85
C GLY A 29 -3.62 -4.97 7.56
N ALA A 30 -4.10 -5.45 6.40
CA ALA A 30 -5.51 -5.32 6.01
C ALA A 30 -6.45 -6.01 7.02
N LYS A 31 -6.10 -7.22 7.46
CA LYS A 31 -6.85 -7.94 8.50
C LYS A 31 -6.86 -7.19 9.83
N GLY A 32 -5.73 -6.58 10.20
CA GLY A 32 -5.61 -5.77 11.41
C GLY A 32 -6.57 -4.57 11.37
N PHE A 33 -6.56 -3.80 10.29
CA PHE A 33 -7.48 -2.68 10.08
C PHE A 33 -8.95 -3.15 10.12
N ASN A 34 -9.32 -4.17 9.35
CA ASN A 34 -10.70 -4.65 9.27
C ASN A 34 -11.27 -5.13 10.62
N ARG A 35 -10.41 -5.55 11.56
CA ARG A 35 -10.80 -5.93 12.94
C ARG A 35 -10.78 -4.76 13.90
N GLY A 36 -10.15 -3.66 13.50
CA GLY A 36 -10.02 -2.48 14.32
C GLY A 36 -11.32 -1.69 14.43
N THR A 37 -11.49 -1.02 15.57
CA THR A 37 -12.48 0.02 15.77
C THR A 37 -11.79 1.20 16.43
N ALA A 38 -12.25 2.41 16.13
CA ALA A 38 -11.73 3.61 16.79
C ALA A 38 -12.90 4.46 17.31
N ARG A 39 -12.66 5.13 18.43
CA ARG A 39 -13.64 6.06 19.02
C ARG A 39 -12.99 7.40 19.33
N ALA A 40 -13.70 8.48 19.02
CA ALA A 40 -13.30 9.83 19.37
C ALA A 40 -14.57 10.62 19.73
N GLY A 41 -14.80 10.87 21.02
CA GLY A 41 -16.05 11.48 21.50
C GLY A 41 -17.26 10.61 21.14
N ASN A 42 -18.20 11.20 20.39
CA ASN A 42 -19.39 10.51 19.88
C ASN A 42 -19.21 9.87 18.48
N LEU A 43 -17.99 9.88 17.94
CA LEU A 43 -17.67 9.21 16.69
C LEU A 43 -17.20 7.77 16.96
N SER A 44 -17.69 6.82 16.17
CA SER A 44 -17.21 5.43 16.14
C SER A 44 -16.85 5.08 14.69
N ALA A 45 -15.61 4.68 14.46
CA ALA A 45 -15.12 4.33 13.14
C ALA A 45 -15.05 2.81 12.94
N ARG A 46 -15.46 2.36 11.75
CA ARG A 46 -15.19 1.03 11.21
C ARG A 46 -14.29 1.17 10.00
N PHE A 47 -13.44 0.18 9.81
CA PHE A 47 -12.49 0.17 8.72
C PHE A 47 -12.95 -0.79 7.62
N ARG A 48 -12.86 -0.36 6.35
CA ARG A 48 -13.16 -1.18 5.18
C ARG A 48 -11.97 -1.19 4.22
N CYS A 49 -11.45 -2.38 3.93
CA CYS A 49 -10.43 -2.57 2.93
C CYS A 49 -11.01 -2.39 1.53
N LEU A 50 -10.34 -1.62 0.67
CA LEU A 50 -10.68 -1.49 -0.74
C LEU A 50 -9.96 -2.51 -1.61
N GLY A 51 -8.72 -2.87 -1.25
CA GLY A 51 -7.90 -3.81 -2.00
C GLY A 51 -6.44 -3.76 -1.59
N GLY A 52 -5.64 -4.62 -2.22
CA GLY A 52 -4.21 -4.66 -2.04
C GLY A 52 -3.48 -4.87 -3.36
N ILE A 53 -2.28 -4.33 -3.45
CA ILE A 53 -1.38 -4.51 -4.59
C ILE A 53 -0.10 -5.18 -4.10
N ASP A 54 0.28 -6.27 -4.77
CA ASP A 54 1.57 -6.93 -4.62
C ASP A 54 1.98 -7.56 -5.95
N ARG A 55 3.26 -7.90 -6.09
CA ARG A 55 3.75 -8.61 -7.28
C ARG A 55 3.73 -10.13 -7.12
N ASP A 56 3.52 -10.65 -5.91
CA ASP A 56 3.51 -12.08 -5.61
C ASP A 56 2.08 -12.64 -5.64
N PRO A 57 1.72 -13.42 -6.68
CA PRO A 57 0.38 -14.02 -6.78
C PRO A 57 0.07 -15.00 -5.65
N ALA A 58 1.10 -15.62 -5.02
CA ALA A 58 0.89 -16.51 -3.89
C ALA A 58 0.47 -15.73 -2.65
N ALA A 59 1.17 -14.63 -2.36
CA ALA A 59 0.82 -13.73 -1.27
C ALA A 59 -0.58 -13.13 -1.45
N LEU A 60 -0.96 -12.77 -2.68
CA LEU A 60 -2.27 -12.19 -2.99
C LEU A 60 -3.43 -13.17 -2.70
N ARG A 61 -3.25 -14.47 -2.94
CA ARG A 61 -4.27 -15.48 -2.56
C ARG A 61 -4.53 -15.50 -1.05
N ASP A 62 -3.50 -15.31 -0.26
CA ASP A 62 -3.66 -15.22 1.20
C ASP A 62 -4.22 -13.85 1.61
N PHE A 63 -3.82 -12.77 0.93
CA PHE A 63 -4.40 -11.45 1.10
C PHE A 63 -5.92 -11.48 0.94
N GLU A 64 -6.43 -12.07 -0.14
CA GLU A 64 -7.86 -12.18 -0.40
C GLU A 64 -8.61 -12.92 0.71
N ARG A 65 -8.03 -14.01 1.22
CA ARG A 65 -8.61 -14.76 2.34
C ARG A 65 -8.63 -13.96 3.64
N LEU A 66 -7.59 -13.15 3.90
CA LEU A 66 -7.44 -12.43 5.16
C LEU A 66 -8.16 -11.08 5.15
N ALA A 67 -8.13 -10.37 4.04
CA ALA A 67 -8.73 -9.05 3.87
C ALA A 67 -10.21 -9.11 3.45
N GLY A 68 -10.63 -10.20 2.79
CA GLY A 68 -11.99 -10.38 2.29
C GLY A 68 -12.30 -9.55 1.04
N VAL A 69 -11.27 -9.04 0.36
CA VAL A 69 -11.36 -8.23 -0.86
C VAL A 69 -10.25 -8.64 -1.84
N PRO A 70 -10.39 -8.37 -3.14
CA PRO A 70 -9.40 -8.75 -4.13
C PRO A 70 -8.02 -8.16 -3.90
N GLY A 71 -6.99 -8.95 -4.22
CA GLY A 71 -5.63 -8.49 -4.41
C GLY A 71 -5.32 -8.36 -5.90
N THR A 72 -4.57 -7.33 -6.29
CA THR A 72 -4.20 -7.08 -7.69
C THR A 72 -2.71 -7.29 -7.87
N CYS A 73 -2.35 -8.17 -8.83
CA CYS A 73 -0.95 -8.48 -9.14
C CYS A 73 -0.36 -7.38 -10.03
N ILE A 74 0.42 -6.48 -9.43
CA ILE A 74 1.11 -5.40 -10.15
C ILE A 74 2.53 -5.30 -9.59
N ASP A 75 3.53 -5.27 -10.49
CA ASP A 75 4.88 -4.85 -10.15
C ASP A 75 4.94 -3.33 -10.09
N LEU A 76 5.22 -2.78 -8.93
CA LEU A 76 5.23 -1.33 -8.71
C LEU A 76 6.56 -0.65 -9.08
N PHE A 77 7.54 -1.39 -9.63
CA PHE A 77 8.76 -0.78 -10.16
C PHE A 77 8.45 0.19 -11.32
N SER A 78 9.26 1.24 -11.44
CA SER A 78 9.46 1.90 -12.73
C SER A 78 10.35 1.01 -13.62
N ARG A 79 10.38 1.27 -14.92
CA ARG A 79 11.29 0.58 -15.86
C ARG A 79 12.75 0.68 -15.41
N GLU A 80 13.17 1.87 -14.99
CA GLU A 80 14.52 2.09 -14.48
C GLU A 80 14.80 1.28 -13.20
N GLN A 81 13.85 1.26 -12.26
CA GLN A 81 13.98 0.46 -11.04
C GLN A 81 14.01 -1.04 -11.35
N TYR A 82 13.17 -1.50 -12.29
CA TYR A 82 13.16 -2.88 -12.75
C TYR A 82 14.53 -3.28 -13.28
N THR A 83 15.06 -2.51 -14.23
CA THR A 83 16.38 -2.76 -14.85
C THR A 83 17.50 -2.73 -13.82
N ALA A 84 17.48 -1.76 -12.90
CA ALA A 84 18.48 -1.66 -11.82
C ALA A 84 18.42 -2.84 -10.84
N PHE A 85 17.22 -3.35 -10.58
CA PHE A 85 17.02 -4.49 -9.66
C PHE A 85 17.39 -5.82 -10.28
N HIS A 86 16.94 -6.07 -11.54
CA HIS A 86 17.11 -7.34 -12.22
C HIS A 86 18.43 -7.44 -13.00
N GLY A 87 19.01 -6.30 -13.41
CA GLY A 87 20.21 -6.25 -14.25
C GLY A 87 19.93 -6.41 -15.75
N TYR A 88 18.66 -6.43 -16.16
CA TYR A 88 18.21 -6.51 -17.55
C TYR A 88 16.88 -5.78 -17.73
N GLU A 89 16.58 -5.41 -18.97
CA GLU A 89 15.32 -4.75 -19.34
C GLU A 89 14.12 -5.66 -19.06
N PRO A 90 12.96 -5.10 -18.70
CA PRO A 90 11.75 -5.89 -18.52
C PRO A 90 11.32 -6.56 -19.84
N PRO A 91 10.64 -7.72 -19.78
CA PRO A 91 10.15 -8.40 -20.96
C PRO A 91 9.10 -7.55 -21.70
N PRO A 92 8.86 -7.82 -23.01
CA PRO A 92 7.97 -6.99 -23.83
C PRO A 92 6.52 -6.87 -23.34
N ASP A 93 6.05 -7.87 -22.62
CA ASP A 93 4.70 -7.93 -22.02
C ASP A 93 4.61 -7.29 -20.63
N TRP A 94 5.74 -6.88 -20.06
CA TRP A 94 5.74 -6.17 -18.79
C TRP A 94 5.23 -4.74 -18.95
N VAL A 95 4.27 -4.37 -18.13
CA VAL A 95 3.68 -3.03 -18.12
C VAL A 95 4.12 -2.27 -16.89
N GLU A 96 4.69 -1.09 -17.09
CA GLU A 96 5.04 -0.21 -15.97
C GLU A 96 3.77 0.24 -15.25
N ALA A 97 3.79 0.11 -13.91
CA ALA A 97 2.68 0.58 -13.09
C ALA A 97 2.44 2.08 -13.26
N HIS A 98 1.19 2.45 -13.47
CA HIS A 98 0.76 3.83 -13.60
C HIS A 98 -0.44 4.13 -12.70
N PRO A 99 -0.75 5.41 -12.41
CA PRO A 99 -1.80 5.81 -11.47
C PRO A 99 -3.17 5.18 -11.72
N GLY A 100 -3.57 5.04 -13.00
CA GLY A 100 -4.84 4.42 -13.37
C GLY A 100 -4.96 2.96 -12.95
N MET A 101 -3.86 2.21 -12.92
CA MET A 101 -3.86 0.82 -12.42
C MET A 101 -4.09 0.78 -10.91
N VAL A 102 -3.52 1.71 -10.15
CA VAL A 102 -3.74 1.83 -8.71
C VAL A 102 -5.20 2.19 -8.43
N HIS A 103 -5.74 3.14 -9.17
CA HIS A 103 -7.15 3.55 -9.05
C HIS A 103 -8.11 2.38 -9.33
N ALA A 104 -7.84 1.60 -10.39
CA ALA A 104 -8.63 0.41 -10.74
C ALA A 104 -8.50 -0.70 -9.68
N ALA A 105 -7.29 -0.94 -9.14
CA ALA A 105 -7.06 -1.95 -8.12
C ALA A 105 -7.82 -1.71 -6.82
N PHE A 106 -8.22 -0.47 -6.55
CA PHE A 106 -9.04 -0.08 -5.40
C PHE A 106 -10.50 0.18 -5.77
N GLY A 107 -10.95 -0.38 -6.89
CA GLY A 107 -12.36 -0.33 -7.33
C GLY A 107 -12.85 1.07 -7.69
N PHE A 108 -11.94 1.96 -8.10
CA PHE A 108 -12.24 3.37 -8.40
C PHE A 108 -12.77 4.16 -7.20
N GLU A 109 -12.59 3.64 -5.98
CA GLU A 109 -12.92 4.33 -4.74
C GLU A 109 -11.67 4.99 -4.14
N ARG A 110 -11.83 6.17 -3.54
CA ARG A 110 -10.75 6.85 -2.83
C ARG A 110 -10.56 6.25 -1.43
N PRO A 111 -9.37 5.76 -1.08
CA PRO A 111 -9.03 5.42 0.29
C PRO A 111 -8.80 6.67 1.14
N HIS A 112 -9.19 6.65 2.42
CA HIS A 112 -8.77 7.63 3.41
C HIS A 112 -7.32 7.34 3.86
N ILE A 113 -6.97 6.05 3.94
CA ILE A 113 -5.66 5.59 4.37
C ILE A 113 -5.03 4.71 3.29
N VAL A 114 -3.78 4.99 2.93
CA VAL A 114 -2.92 4.08 2.16
C VAL A 114 -1.83 3.55 3.08
N PHE A 115 -1.81 2.24 3.28
CA PHE A 115 -0.79 1.54 4.03
C PHE A 115 0.27 0.98 3.08
N LEU A 116 1.54 1.29 3.35
CA LEU A 116 2.68 0.83 2.54
C LEU A 116 3.61 -0.03 3.39
N SER A 117 3.88 -1.25 2.93
CA SER A 117 4.86 -2.17 3.53
C SER A 117 5.92 -2.55 2.50
N ALA A 118 6.62 -1.54 1.97
CA ALA A 118 7.60 -1.71 0.91
C ALA A 118 8.81 -2.54 1.37
N PRO A 119 9.45 -3.33 0.46
CA PRO A 119 10.62 -4.14 0.81
C PRO A 119 11.76 -3.31 1.37
N CYS A 120 12.23 -3.67 2.57
CA CYS A 120 13.23 -2.91 3.35
C CYS A 120 14.62 -3.58 3.40
N LYS A 121 14.92 -4.52 2.49
CA LYS A 121 16.17 -5.31 2.54
C LYS A 121 17.45 -4.45 2.58
N GLY A 122 17.45 -3.30 1.89
CA GLY A 122 18.58 -2.37 1.91
C GLY A 122 18.78 -1.66 3.25
N PHE A 123 17.76 -1.60 4.11
CA PHE A 123 17.80 -0.93 5.42
C PHE A 123 17.84 -1.91 6.60
N SER A 124 17.58 -3.20 6.39
CA SER A 124 17.40 -4.18 7.47
C SER A 124 18.62 -4.41 8.35
N GLY A 125 19.81 -3.96 7.91
CA GLY A 125 21.09 -4.19 8.63
C GLY A 125 21.64 -5.60 8.48
N LEU A 126 20.92 -6.49 7.80
CA LEU A 126 21.36 -7.85 7.47
C LEU A 126 22.39 -7.89 6.33
N LEU A 127 22.52 -6.77 5.61
CA LEU A 127 23.46 -6.62 4.49
C LEU A 127 24.63 -5.73 4.90
N ALA A 128 25.83 -6.07 4.44
CA ALA A 128 26.99 -5.19 4.54
C ALA A 128 26.68 -3.85 3.85
N GLU A 129 27.16 -2.75 4.40
CA GLU A 129 26.88 -1.39 3.90
C GLU A 129 27.23 -1.23 2.41
N ARG A 130 28.33 -1.81 1.96
CA ARG A 130 28.74 -1.82 0.55
C ARG A 130 27.70 -2.46 -0.35
N THR A 131 27.05 -3.55 0.09
CA THR A 131 26.01 -4.26 -0.67
C THR A 131 24.71 -3.46 -0.70
N SER A 132 24.35 -2.80 0.40
CA SER A 132 23.12 -1.98 0.49
C SER A 132 23.16 -0.77 -0.44
N ARG A 133 24.33 -0.31 -0.86
CA ARG A 133 24.56 0.81 -1.79
C ARG A 133 24.51 0.40 -3.27
N THR A 134 24.35 -0.87 -3.60
CA THR A 134 24.25 -1.29 -5.00
C THR A 134 22.96 -0.81 -5.65
N ALA A 135 22.97 -0.63 -6.98
CA ALA A 135 21.78 -0.20 -7.75
C ALA A 135 20.54 -1.07 -7.47
N LYS A 136 20.75 -2.37 -7.30
CA LYS A 136 19.70 -3.34 -6.93
C LYS A 136 18.98 -2.96 -5.64
N TYR A 137 19.68 -2.64 -4.57
CA TYR A 137 19.06 -2.30 -3.29
C TYR A 137 18.57 -0.87 -3.25
N GLN A 138 19.18 0.03 -4.02
CA GLN A 138 18.66 1.40 -4.19
C GLN A 138 17.32 1.39 -4.92
N ALA A 139 17.13 0.52 -5.93
CA ALA A 139 15.85 0.34 -6.59
C ALA A 139 14.76 -0.11 -5.61
N LEU A 140 15.05 -1.07 -4.70
CA LEU A 140 14.13 -1.49 -3.65
C LEU A 140 13.80 -0.36 -2.66
N ASN A 141 14.82 0.41 -2.25
CA ASN A 141 14.62 1.53 -1.33
C ASN A 141 13.75 2.62 -1.93
N GLY A 142 13.83 2.82 -3.25
CA GLY A 142 12.99 3.78 -3.99
C GLY A 142 11.51 3.37 -4.13
N LEU A 143 11.16 2.10 -3.85
CA LEU A 143 9.78 1.63 -4.00
C LEU A 143 8.79 2.34 -3.07
N THR A 144 9.21 2.71 -1.85
CA THR A 144 8.35 3.48 -0.95
C THR A 144 7.92 4.80 -1.58
N LEU A 145 8.86 5.57 -2.11
CA LEU A 145 8.57 6.84 -2.79
C LEU A 145 7.76 6.63 -4.06
N ARG A 146 8.06 5.56 -4.81
CA ARG A 146 7.28 5.20 -6.01
C ARG A 146 5.82 4.88 -5.66
N GLY A 147 5.59 4.10 -4.60
CA GLY A 147 4.24 3.79 -4.11
C GLY A 147 3.47 5.05 -3.68
N VAL A 148 4.12 5.95 -2.94
CA VAL A 148 3.52 7.25 -2.56
C VAL A 148 3.15 8.06 -3.79
N TRP A 149 4.08 8.20 -4.75
CA TRP A 149 3.84 8.95 -5.98
C TRP A 149 2.65 8.38 -6.77
N LEU A 150 2.61 7.06 -6.97
CA LEU A 150 1.50 6.39 -7.67
C LEU A 150 0.15 6.65 -7.02
N ALA A 151 0.09 6.60 -5.68
CA ALA A 151 -1.15 6.85 -4.95
C ALA A 151 -1.55 8.33 -4.99
N LEU A 152 -0.61 9.26 -4.87
CA LEU A 152 -0.88 10.69 -4.97
C LEU A 152 -1.41 11.07 -6.36
N GLU A 153 -0.79 10.56 -7.42
CA GLU A 153 -1.25 10.81 -8.79
C GLU A 153 -2.59 10.14 -9.11
N ALA A 154 -2.84 8.92 -8.56
CA ALA A 154 -4.11 8.23 -8.73
C ALA A 154 -5.29 9.00 -8.13
N TYR A 155 -5.05 9.75 -7.07
CA TYR A 155 -6.07 10.49 -6.31
C TYR A 155 -5.79 11.99 -6.23
N LYS A 156 -5.12 12.57 -7.25
CA LYS A 156 -4.69 13.99 -7.23
C LYS A 156 -5.84 14.99 -7.08
N ASP A 157 -7.02 14.66 -7.58
CA ASP A 157 -8.21 15.53 -7.54
C ASP A 157 -9.01 15.38 -6.22
N ASP A 158 -8.82 14.29 -5.48
CA ASP A 158 -9.37 14.04 -4.14
C ASP A 158 -8.33 13.23 -3.33
N PRO A 159 -7.34 13.92 -2.71
CA PRO A 159 -6.16 13.26 -2.17
C PRO A 159 -6.44 12.31 -1.00
N VAL A 160 -5.58 11.30 -0.87
CA VAL A 160 -5.51 10.42 0.30
C VAL A 160 -5.18 11.23 1.55
N GLU A 161 -5.88 10.99 2.64
CA GLU A 161 -5.73 11.78 3.87
C GLU A 161 -4.54 11.34 4.71
N LEU A 162 -4.21 10.03 4.69
CA LEU A 162 -3.16 9.49 5.54
C LEU A 162 -2.37 8.38 4.83
N PHE A 163 -1.05 8.51 4.85
CA PHE A 163 -0.12 7.45 4.49
C PHE A 163 0.49 6.86 5.75
N ILE A 164 0.41 5.52 5.89
CA ILE A 164 1.03 4.78 6.99
C ILE A 164 2.10 3.87 6.40
N PHE A 165 3.31 3.98 6.95
CA PHE A 165 4.47 3.21 6.51
C PHE A 165 4.83 2.17 7.56
N GLU A 166 4.82 0.90 7.16
CA GLU A 166 5.45 -0.17 7.93
C GLU A 166 6.85 -0.40 7.37
N ASN A 167 7.85 -0.27 8.22
CA ASN A 167 9.23 -0.49 7.81
C ASN A 167 10.13 -0.74 9.04
N VAL A 168 11.40 -1.12 8.79
CA VAL A 168 12.37 -1.30 9.87
C VAL A 168 12.85 0.05 10.41
N PRO A 169 13.12 0.18 11.73
CA PRO A 169 13.52 1.46 12.35
C PRO A 169 14.72 2.12 11.69
N ARG A 170 15.62 1.33 11.09
CA ARG A 170 16.85 1.82 10.45
C ARG A 170 16.60 2.70 9.20
N ILE A 171 15.39 2.71 8.64
CA ILE A 171 15.03 3.63 7.55
C ILE A 171 15.12 5.09 7.99
N MET A 172 14.93 5.38 9.29
CA MET A 172 14.92 6.74 9.85
C MET A 172 16.33 7.29 10.08
N THR A 173 17.38 6.47 9.96
CA THR A 173 18.77 6.84 10.32
C THR A 173 19.73 6.88 9.14
N ARG A 174 19.25 6.75 7.91
CA ARG A 174 20.08 6.74 6.69
C ARG A 174 19.61 7.74 5.66
#